data_f9425ab20c77b140d0d86d296ceaaef9
#
_entry.id   f9425ab20c77b140d0d86d296ceaaef9
#
_cell.length_a   1.000
_cell.length_b   1.000
_cell.length_c   1.000
_cell.angle_alpha   90.00
_cell.angle_beta   90.00
_cell.angle_gamma   90.00
#
_symmetry.space_group_name_H-M   'P 1'
#
loop_
_entity.id
_entity.type
_entity.pdbx_description
1 polymer ?
#
loop_
_entity_poly.entity_id
_entity_poly.type
_entity_poly.pdbx_seq_one_letter_code
_entity_poly.pdbx_strand_id
1 'polypeptide(L)'
;MNRLATLFAVSMLLVSCSGKELENSLLRIDDIVAGRHQYYSGFEDRLDALKDSLRSARSDSMKWVWSDSLYNSYIHYNLDSTFEYASFQRAYAADLRQEYSSVLSEVRALTLRHNEVAAENLFKSLDPKSLEHVGLLRDYLSSGIELYMYMKYYSKHYSPEACQSLLLDFRERYLAVDTVSFYAKRIMVHSARDRGEYAEALSVLEKQEPVETIDHNRASIAYNMASVYGALGMNDMRLKWLVKAVEHDFRCPVRDYLSLYELAVMLYDRKDLRRAERYITANLSDAVAGNFNTRMINSATYQMIIAQTARHEDRARQLWLLLVTSCFVVMFIIMCLLFIYNRRHAKRLKHVKDVLLETNKRLKKTNDELNYANKIKDSYVFSYMELSVRYLEKIEETRKNIKNAGKSGGLEQIMKMLRSPSEIYDEYKRYYQIFDEAFLGIFPDFVQKVNSLLEEDARFPMPEEKMLCTELRMLAAIRLGITESGQIATFLKCSPATVYSYKSRLKRAAICPKNEFELKISKL
;
A
#
# COMPACT_ATOMS: atom_id res chain seq x y z
N MET A 1 -28.98 -12.56 -27.47
CA MET A 1 -27.98 -12.23 -26.43
C MET A 1 -27.59 -13.43 -25.55
N ASN A 2 -28.51 -14.30 -25.10
CA ASN A 2 -28.16 -15.42 -24.18
C ASN A 2 -27.23 -16.51 -24.78
N ARG A 3 -27.28 -16.80 -26.08
CA ARG A 3 -26.42 -17.86 -26.69
C ARG A 3 -24.94 -17.43 -26.82
N LEU A 4 -24.65 -16.14 -27.04
CA LEU A 4 -23.29 -15.61 -27.08
C LEU A 4 -22.66 -15.55 -25.66
N ALA A 5 -23.45 -15.19 -24.66
CA ALA A 5 -23.01 -15.17 -23.27
C ALA A 5 -22.72 -16.58 -22.73
N THR A 6 -23.55 -17.57 -23.11
CA THR A 6 -23.31 -18.98 -22.76
C THR A 6 -22.09 -19.55 -23.49
N LEU A 7 -21.87 -19.22 -24.75
CA LEU A 7 -20.65 -19.61 -25.49
C LEU A 7 -19.39 -18.97 -24.89
N PHE A 8 -19.47 -17.71 -24.48
CA PHE A 8 -18.36 -17.00 -23.83
C PHE A 8 -18.07 -17.57 -22.41
N ALA A 9 -19.11 -17.89 -21.64
CA ALA A 9 -18.96 -18.53 -20.33
C ALA A 9 -18.40 -19.96 -20.44
N VAL A 10 -18.85 -20.75 -21.43
CA VAL A 10 -18.32 -22.10 -21.69
C VAL A 10 -16.88 -22.02 -22.19
N SER A 11 -16.52 -21.06 -23.05
CA SER A 11 -15.13 -20.87 -23.48
C SER A 11 -14.24 -20.43 -22.33
N MET A 12 -14.69 -19.53 -21.43
CA MET A 12 -13.94 -19.16 -20.21
C MET A 12 -13.78 -20.34 -19.24
N LEU A 13 -14.78 -21.19 -19.07
CA LEU A 13 -14.69 -22.39 -18.25
C LEU A 13 -13.74 -23.43 -18.83
N LEU A 14 -13.73 -23.63 -20.16
CA LEU A 14 -12.80 -24.55 -20.83
C LEU A 14 -11.34 -24.04 -20.74
N VAL A 15 -11.10 -22.74 -20.90
CA VAL A 15 -9.78 -22.14 -20.72
C VAL A 15 -9.32 -22.22 -19.26
N SER A 16 -10.23 -22.04 -18.30
CA SER A 16 -9.91 -22.17 -16.85
C SER A 16 -9.60 -23.61 -16.43
N CYS A 17 -10.30 -24.61 -17.00
CA CYS A 17 -10.03 -26.03 -16.73
C CYS A 17 -8.70 -26.47 -17.34
N SER A 18 -8.40 -26.06 -18.58
CA SER A 18 -7.12 -26.36 -19.25
C SER A 18 -5.92 -25.77 -18.52
N GLY A 19 -6.04 -24.54 -18.00
CA GLY A 19 -4.99 -23.89 -17.22
C GLY A 19 -4.68 -24.60 -15.89
N LYS A 20 -5.70 -25.09 -15.19
CA LYS A 20 -5.53 -25.86 -13.94
C LYS A 20 -4.89 -27.23 -14.18
N GLU A 21 -5.26 -27.92 -15.25
CA GLU A 21 -4.68 -29.20 -15.60
C GLU A 21 -3.18 -29.08 -15.93
N LEU A 22 -2.82 -28.06 -16.69
CA LEU A 22 -1.43 -27.75 -17.01
C LEU A 22 -0.62 -27.39 -15.76
N GLU A 23 -1.17 -26.54 -14.87
CA GLU A 23 -0.47 -26.17 -13.63
C GLU A 23 -0.25 -27.40 -12.72
N ASN A 24 -1.24 -28.26 -12.58
CA ASN A 24 -1.09 -29.52 -11.84
C ASN A 24 -0.01 -30.42 -12.46
N SER A 25 0.09 -30.42 -13.78
CA SER A 25 1.13 -31.19 -14.48
C SER A 25 2.52 -30.61 -14.23
N LEU A 26 2.66 -29.27 -14.25
CA LEU A 26 3.93 -28.61 -13.92
C LEU A 26 4.33 -28.81 -12.45
N LEU A 27 3.37 -28.85 -11.52
CA LEU A 27 3.65 -29.19 -10.11
C LEU A 27 4.20 -30.61 -9.97
N ARG A 28 3.66 -31.59 -10.72
CA ARG A 28 4.24 -32.95 -10.77
C ARG A 28 5.67 -32.95 -11.29
N ILE A 29 5.97 -32.14 -12.34
CA ILE A 29 7.34 -31.99 -12.84
C ILE A 29 8.25 -31.36 -11.79
N ASP A 30 7.76 -30.36 -11.03
CA ASP A 30 8.51 -29.76 -9.92
C ASP A 30 8.96 -30.82 -8.90
N ASP A 31 8.05 -31.73 -8.52
CA ASP A 31 8.32 -32.83 -7.59
C ASP A 31 9.33 -33.85 -8.18
N ILE A 32 9.12 -34.21 -9.45
CA ILE A 32 10.01 -35.15 -10.17
C ILE A 32 11.43 -34.57 -10.25
N VAL A 33 11.57 -33.32 -10.67
CA VAL A 33 12.89 -32.67 -10.78
C VAL A 33 13.57 -32.54 -9.43
N ALA A 34 12.83 -32.24 -8.36
CA ALA A 34 13.36 -32.18 -7.00
C ALA A 34 13.83 -33.55 -6.50
N GLY A 35 13.07 -34.60 -6.80
CA GLY A 35 13.35 -35.99 -6.37
C GLY A 35 14.21 -36.81 -7.35
N ARG A 36 14.73 -36.21 -8.43
CA ARG A 36 15.37 -36.95 -9.54
C ARG A 36 16.48 -37.89 -9.14
N HIS A 37 17.23 -37.61 -8.10
CA HIS A 37 18.31 -38.48 -7.62
C HIS A 37 17.83 -39.86 -7.19
N GLN A 38 16.57 -39.99 -6.76
CA GLN A 38 16.00 -41.29 -6.38
C GLN A 38 15.80 -42.22 -7.59
N TYR A 39 15.56 -41.65 -8.77
CA TYR A 39 15.41 -42.45 -10.00
C TYR A 39 16.75 -43.03 -10.47
N TYR A 40 17.87 -42.39 -10.15
CA TYR A 40 19.20 -42.85 -10.55
C TYR A 40 19.77 -43.94 -9.63
N SER A 41 19.46 -43.91 -8.33
CA SER A 41 20.05 -44.85 -7.38
C SER A 41 19.77 -46.33 -7.72
N GLY A 42 18.50 -46.68 -7.98
CA GLY A 42 18.13 -48.03 -8.37
C GLY A 42 18.66 -48.47 -9.75
N PHE A 43 19.04 -47.51 -10.60
CA PHE A 43 19.70 -47.82 -11.87
C PHE A 43 21.21 -48.08 -11.65
N GLU A 44 21.86 -47.33 -10.78
CA GLU A 44 23.27 -47.52 -10.42
C GLU A 44 23.50 -48.88 -9.77
N ASP A 45 22.58 -49.34 -8.90
CA ASP A 45 22.62 -50.69 -8.35
C ASP A 45 22.59 -51.77 -9.45
N ARG A 46 21.77 -51.57 -10.50
CA ARG A 46 21.71 -52.50 -11.66
C ARG A 46 22.97 -52.45 -12.49
N LEU A 47 23.57 -51.27 -12.69
CA LEU A 47 24.85 -51.14 -13.38
C LEU A 47 25.97 -51.89 -12.63
N ASP A 48 25.99 -51.80 -11.30
CA ASP A 48 26.96 -52.50 -10.49
C ASP A 48 26.80 -54.03 -10.58
N ALA A 49 25.57 -54.53 -10.57
CA ALA A 49 25.31 -55.96 -10.81
C ALA A 49 25.76 -56.42 -12.22
N LEU A 50 25.61 -55.61 -13.27
CA LEU A 50 26.11 -55.91 -14.61
C LEU A 50 27.65 -55.91 -14.66
N LYS A 51 28.31 -54.97 -13.97
CA LYS A 51 29.78 -54.93 -13.85
C LYS A 51 30.31 -56.18 -13.13
N ASP A 52 29.65 -56.62 -12.07
CA ASP A 52 30.03 -57.83 -11.36
C ASP A 52 29.85 -59.10 -12.24
N SER A 53 28.76 -59.08 -13.06
CA SER A 53 28.54 -60.12 -14.05
C SER A 53 29.66 -60.16 -15.12
N LEU A 54 30.09 -58.97 -15.59
CA LEU A 54 31.21 -58.86 -16.52
C LEU A 54 32.54 -59.39 -15.89
N ARG A 55 32.81 -58.97 -14.63
CA ARG A 55 34.04 -59.43 -13.89
C ARG A 55 34.09 -60.94 -13.67
N SER A 56 32.94 -61.55 -13.43
CA SER A 56 32.80 -62.97 -13.18
C SER A 56 32.74 -63.87 -14.44
N ALA A 57 32.58 -63.24 -15.62
CA ALA A 57 32.45 -63.94 -16.89
C ALA A 57 33.73 -64.64 -17.27
N ARG A 58 33.64 -65.96 -17.58
CA ARG A 58 34.76 -66.81 -17.86
C ARG A 58 35.14 -66.91 -19.34
N SER A 59 34.22 -66.61 -20.26
CA SER A 59 34.47 -66.65 -21.71
C SER A 59 34.41 -65.27 -22.31
N ASP A 60 35.12 -65.00 -23.39
CA ASP A 60 35.10 -63.74 -24.10
C ASP A 60 33.74 -63.48 -24.72
N SER A 61 33.04 -64.48 -25.21
CA SER A 61 31.67 -64.33 -25.68
C SER A 61 30.72 -63.84 -24.57
N MET A 62 30.83 -64.35 -23.32
CA MET A 62 30.02 -63.82 -22.17
C MET A 62 30.49 -62.46 -21.75
N LYS A 63 31.77 -62.14 -21.78
CA LYS A 63 32.27 -60.80 -21.52
C LYS A 63 31.71 -59.79 -22.55
N TRP A 64 31.63 -60.20 -23.82
CA TRP A 64 31.06 -59.43 -24.87
C TRP A 64 29.58 -59.12 -24.57
N VAL A 65 28.77 -60.12 -24.21
CA VAL A 65 27.34 -59.94 -23.85
C VAL A 65 27.16 -59.00 -22.69
N TRP A 66 27.97 -59.10 -21.63
CA TRP A 66 27.86 -58.18 -20.51
C TRP A 66 28.36 -56.76 -20.86
N SER A 67 29.40 -56.66 -21.70
CA SER A 67 29.86 -55.35 -22.23
C SER A 67 28.79 -54.68 -23.11
N ASP A 68 28.07 -55.46 -23.92
CA ASP A 68 26.94 -54.95 -24.73
C ASP A 68 25.78 -54.48 -23.84
N SER A 69 25.44 -55.22 -22.79
CA SER A 69 24.44 -54.84 -21.82
C SER A 69 24.80 -53.54 -21.08
N LEU A 70 26.07 -53.40 -20.70
CA LEU A 70 26.58 -52.17 -20.07
C LEU A 70 26.62 -51.00 -21.06
N TYR A 71 27.09 -51.22 -22.29
CA TYR A 71 27.07 -50.21 -23.35
C TYR A 71 25.65 -49.66 -23.58
N ASN A 72 24.68 -50.56 -23.77
CA ASN A 72 23.27 -50.17 -23.98
C ASN A 72 22.65 -49.47 -22.76
N SER A 73 23.13 -49.77 -21.56
CA SER A 73 22.70 -49.10 -20.33
C SER A 73 23.32 -47.71 -20.19
N TYR A 74 24.56 -47.51 -20.61
CA TYR A 74 25.29 -46.26 -20.45
C TYR A 74 25.05 -45.21 -21.55
N ILE A 75 24.60 -45.62 -22.74
CA ILE A 75 24.57 -44.76 -23.94
C ILE A 75 23.80 -43.42 -23.76
N HIS A 76 22.77 -43.41 -22.91
CA HIS A 76 22.01 -42.22 -22.54
C HIS A 76 22.25 -41.76 -21.11
N TYR A 77 23.19 -42.41 -20.39
CA TYR A 77 23.45 -42.17 -18.99
C TYR A 77 24.85 -41.57 -18.72
N ASN A 78 25.89 -42.10 -19.36
CA ASN A 78 27.26 -41.58 -19.25
C ASN A 78 28.10 -41.92 -20.48
N LEU A 79 28.57 -40.91 -21.20
CA LEU A 79 29.29 -41.07 -22.47
C LEU A 79 30.68 -41.68 -22.32
N ASP A 80 31.39 -41.45 -21.20
CA ASP A 80 32.71 -42.03 -20.98
C ASP A 80 32.60 -43.54 -20.78
N SER A 81 31.67 -43.97 -19.94
CA SER A 81 31.36 -45.39 -19.77
C SER A 81 30.84 -46.04 -21.06
N THR A 82 30.02 -45.33 -21.84
CA THR A 82 29.57 -45.81 -23.17
C THR A 82 30.75 -46.14 -24.06
N PHE A 83 31.74 -45.25 -24.16
CA PHE A 83 32.93 -45.46 -24.97
C PHE A 83 33.82 -46.58 -24.40
N GLU A 84 33.96 -46.64 -23.09
CA GLU A 84 34.71 -47.71 -22.41
C GLU A 84 34.13 -49.11 -22.74
N TYR A 85 32.80 -49.27 -22.60
CA TYR A 85 32.16 -50.55 -22.86
C TYR A 85 32.05 -50.88 -24.35
N ALA A 86 32.00 -49.93 -25.26
CA ALA A 86 32.15 -50.14 -26.70
C ALA A 86 33.54 -50.71 -27.00
N SER A 87 34.60 -50.21 -26.37
CA SER A 87 35.97 -50.74 -26.50
C SER A 87 36.10 -52.15 -25.93
N PHE A 88 35.43 -52.48 -24.81
CA PHE A 88 35.40 -53.84 -24.27
C PHE A 88 34.61 -54.78 -25.17
N GLN A 89 33.51 -54.41 -25.79
CA GLN A 89 32.81 -55.17 -26.81
C GLN A 89 33.79 -55.57 -27.91
N ARG A 90 34.60 -54.63 -28.42
CA ARG A 90 35.55 -54.88 -29.49
C ARG A 90 36.65 -55.81 -29.06
N ALA A 91 37.15 -55.69 -27.83
CA ALA A 91 38.20 -56.51 -27.28
C ALA A 91 37.79 -58.00 -27.04
N TYR A 92 36.47 -58.20 -26.74
CA TYR A 92 35.94 -59.54 -26.42
C TYR A 92 35.11 -60.17 -27.53
N ALA A 93 35.04 -59.54 -28.75
CA ALA A 93 34.30 -60.10 -29.89
C ALA A 93 34.90 -61.50 -30.28
N ALA A 94 34.05 -62.52 -30.26
CA ALA A 94 34.41 -63.90 -30.49
C ALA A 94 34.02 -64.39 -31.89
N ASP A 95 33.16 -63.64 -32.60
CA ASP A 95 32.72 -63.94 -33.95
C ASP A 95 32.59 -62.67 -34.79
N LEU A 96 32.44 -62.82 -36.10
CA LEU A 96 32.37 -61.74 -37.07
C LEU A 96 31.16 -60.80 -36.81
N ARG A 97 30.03 -61.36 -36.36
CA ARG A 97 28.85 -60.56 -36.02
C ARG A 97 29.10 -59.69 -34.81
N GLN A 98 29.69 -60.19 -33.74
CA GLN A 98 30.08 -59.45 -32.54
C GLN A 98 31.14 -58.40 -32.89
N GLU A 99 32.07 -58.69 -33.77
CA GLU A 99 33.09 -57.75 -34.25
C GLU A 99 32.40 -56.54 -34.93
N TYR A 100 31.56 -56.79 -35.95
CA TYR A 100 30.83 -55.69 -36.65
C TYR A 100 29.89 -54.94 -35.73
N SER A 101 29.17 -55.60 -34.84
CA SER A 101 28.32 -54.94 -33.85
C SER A 101 29.13 -54.03 -32.93
N SER A 102 30.31 -54.45 -32.47
CA SER A 102 31.22 -53.64 -31.66
C SER A 102 31.72 -52.40 -32.40
N VAL A 103 32.04 -52.53 -33.70
CA VAL A 103 32.43 -51.37 -34.54
C VAL A 103 31.30 -50.37 -34.67
N LEU A 104 30.06 -50.83 -34.87
CA LEU A 104 28.89 -49.95 -34.91
C LEU A 104 28.64 -49.25 -33.57
N SER A 105 28.83 -49.93 -32.44
CA SER A 105 28.78 -49.34 -31.11
C SER A 105 29.85 -48.26 -30.93
N GLU A 106 31.08 -48.51 -31.40
CA GLU A 106 32.16 -47.52 -31.36
C GLU A 106 31.90 -46.32 -32.26
N VAL A 107 31.38 -46.50 -33.47
CA VAL A 107 30.92 -45.41 -34.36
C VAL A 107 29.92 -44.52 -33.65
N ARG A 108 28.91 -45.10 -33.00
CA ARG A 108 27.88 -44.36 -32.27
C ARG A 108 28.46 -43.62 -31.07
N ALA A 109 29.35 -44.27 -30.30
CA ALA A 109 29.99 -43.62 -29.15
C ALA A 109 30.87 -42.44 -29.58
N LEU A 110 31.63 -42.57 -30.69
CA LEU A 110 32.43 -41.49 -31.27
C LEU A 110 31.56 -40.34 -31.78
N THR A 111 30.43 -40.65 -32.42
CA THR A 111 29.46 -39.67 -32.89
C THR A 111 28.92 -38.80 -31.73
N LEU A 112 28.51 -39.44 -30.65
CA LEU A 112 27.98 -38.74 -29.47
C LEU A 112 29.05 -37.92 -28.73
N ARG A 113 30.32 -38.28 -28.86
CA ARG A 113 31.48 -37.54 -28.30
C ARG A 113 31.98 -36.41 -29.21
N HIS A 114 31.31 -36.10 -30.32
CA HIS A 114 31.72 -35.12 -31.33
C HIS A 114 33.06 -35.41 -32.02
N ASN A 115 33.40 -36.66 -32.13
CA ASN A 115 34.56 -37.09 -32.92
C ASN A 115 34.08 -37.62 -34.28
N GLU A 116 33.42 -36.75 -35.03
CA GLU A 116 32.74 -37.10 -36.28
C GLU A 116 33.68 -37.63 -37.36
N VAL A 117 34.92 -37.12 -37.41
CA VAL A 117 35.93 -37.57 -38.40
C VAL A 117 36.32 -39.01 -38.11
N ALA A 118 36.62 -39.39 -36.86
CA ALA A 118 36.93 -40.75 -36.50
C ALA A 118 35.72 -41.69 -36.67
N ALA A 119 34.52 -41.20 -36.29
CA ALA A 119 33.28 -41.95 -36.48
C ALA A 119 33.00 -42.26 -37.93
N GLU A 120 33.14 -41.26 -38.83
CA GLU A 120 32.91 -41.45 -40.27
C GLU A 120 33.97 -42.39 -40.89
N ASN A 121 35.24 -42.20 -40.58
CA ASN A 121 36.30 -43.08 -41.06
C ASN A 121 36.07 -44.55 -40.66
N LEU A 122 35.69 -44.77 -39.43
CA LEU A 122 35.37 -46.09 -38.92
C LEU A 122 34.09 -46.64 -39.59
N PHE A 123 33.06 -45.84 -39.77
CA PHE A 123 31.82 -46.20 -40.45
C PHE A 123 32.06 -46.60 -41.90
N LYS A 124 32.85 -45.80 -42.65
CA LYS A 124 33.20 -46.06 -44.07
C LYS A 124 34.09 -47.30 -44.25
N SER A 125 34.77 -47.79 -43.23
CA SER A 125 35.53 -49.01 -43.29
C SER A 125 34.66 -50.28 -43.31
N LEU A 126 33.37 -50.17 -43.00
CA LEU A 126 32.41 -51.26 -42.97
C LEU A 126 31.86 -51.56 -44.37
N ASP A 127 31.87 -52.83 -44.79
CA ASP A 127 31.20 -53.25 -46.03
C ASP A 127 29.74 -53.65 -45.74
N PRO A 128 28.76 -52.93 -46.34
CA PRO A 128 27.35 -53.20 -46.13
C PRO A 128 26.90 -54.61 -46.47
N LYS A 129 27.52 -55.26 -47.48
CA LYS A 129 27.18 -56.62 -47.88
C LYS A 129 27.62 -57.67 -46.80
N SER A 130 28.75 -57.46 -46.23
CA SER A 130 29.23 -58.30 -45.13
C SER A 130 28.31 -58.12 -43.89
N LEU A 131 27.85 -56.92 -43.57
CA LEU A 131 26.90 -56.65 -42.49
C LEU A 131 25.51 -57.27 -42.75
N GLU A 132 25.03 -57.25 -43.98
CA GLU A 132 23.79 -57.91 -44.38
C GLU A 132 23.91 -59.45 -44.17
N HIS A 133 25.05 -60.03 -44.56
CA HIS A 133 25.29 -61.46 -44.41
C HIS A 133 25.21 -61.91 -42.92
N VAL A 134 25.70 -61.12 -42.01
CA VAL A 134 25.62 -61.41 -40.56
C VAL A 134 24.35 -60.88 -39.89
N GLY A 135 23.40 -60.29 -40.66
CA GLY A 135 22.11 -59.81 -40.15
C GLY A 135 22.17 -58.46 -39.40
N LEU A 136 23.16 -57.60 -39.70
CA LEU A 136 23.37 -56.29 -39.09
C LEU A 136 23.11 -55.12 -40.03
N LEU A 137 22.45 -55.33 -41.19
CA LEU A 137 22.17 -54.26 -42.15
C LEU A 137 21.33 -53.14 -41.53
N ARG A 138 20.32 -53.46 -40.73
CA ARG A 138 19.49 -52.44 -40.03
C ARG A 138 20.32 -51.59 -39.05
N ASP A 139 21.21 -52.23 -38.30
CA ASP A 139 22.08 -51.56 -37.33
C ASP A 139 23.09 -50.64 -38.03
N TYR A 140 23.64 -51.09 -39.18
CA TYR A 140 24.48 -50.25 -40.02
C TYR A 140 23.72 -49.03 -40.59
N LEU A 141 22.52 -49.22 -41.12
CA LEU A 141 21.73 -48.15 -41.68
C LEU A 141 21.29 -47.16 -40.60
N SER A 142 20.89 -47.63 -39.43
CA SER A 142 20.56 -46.77 -38.30
C SER A 142 21.77 -45.97 -37.79
N SER A 143 22.96 -46.60 -37.72
CA SER A 143 24.19 -45.88 -37.35
C SER A 143 24.57 -44.80 -38.36
N GLY A 144 24.39 -45.05 -39.67
CA GLY A 144 24.57 -44.05 -40.70
C GLY A 144 23.58 -42.88 -40.58
N ILE A 145 22.31 -43.16 -40.28
CA ILE A 145 21.28 -42.12 -40.02
C ILE A 145 21.68 -41.24 -38.83
N GLU A 146 22.10 -41.87 -37.72
CA GLU A 146 22.51 -41.13 -36.53
C GLU A 146 23.77 -40.30 -36.78
N LEU A 147 24.79 -40.86 -37.42
CA LEU A 147 26.03 -40.19 -37.78
C LEU A 147 25.75 -38.92 -38.62
N TYR A 148 25.08 -39.07 -39.77
CA TYR A 148 24.85 -37.94 -40.69
C TYR A 148 23.82 -36.94 -40.19
N MET A 149 22.86 -37.39 -39.36
CA MET A 149 21.98 -36.48 -38.65
C MET A 149 22.77 -35.63 -37.63
N TYR A 150 23.69 -36.25 -36.90
CA TYR A 150 24.53 -35.56 -35.94
C TYR A 150 25.46 -34.57 -36.61
N MET A 151 26.11 -34.99 -37.69
CA MET A 151 27.01 -34.15 -38.50
C MET A 151 26.28 -32.95 -39.09
N LYS A 152 25.07 -33.15 -39.60
CA LYS A 152 24.24 -32.06 -40.15
C LYS A 152 24.00 -30.92 -39.15
N TYR A 153 23.77 -31.23 -37.90
CA TYR A 153 23.42 -30.25 -36.89
C TYR A 153 24.59 -29.71 -36.09
N TYR A 154 25.66 -30.47 -35.94
CA TYR A 154 26.73 -30.15 -34.98
C TYR A 154 28.12 -30.05 -35.59
N SER A 155 28.36 -30.63 -36.78
CA SER A 155 29.70 -30.59 -37.39
C SER A 155 30.03 -29.18 -37.93
N LYS A 156 31.30 -28.82 -37.75
CA LYS A 156 31.91 -27.66 -38.40
C LYS A 156 32.75 -28.03 -39.63
N HIS A 157 32.93 -29.30 -39.88
CA HIS A 157 33.77 -29.81 -40.94
C HIS A 157 33.02 -30.25 -42.19
N TYR A 158 31.72 -30.47 -42.07
CA TYR A 158 30.86 -30.96 -43.14
C TYR A 158 29.73 -29.95 -43.45
N SER A 159 29.40 -29.81 -44.72
CA SER A 159 28.25 -28.95 -45.09
C SER A 159 26.95 -29.64 -44.67
N PRO A 160 25.99 -28.86 -44.09
CA PRO A 160 24.68 -29.39 -43.72
C PRO A 160 23.94 -30.03 -44.91
N GLU A 161 24.13 -29.50 -46.13
CA GLU A 161 23.48 -29.98 -47.35
C GLU A 161 24.01 -31.33 -47.78
N ALA A 162 25.35 -31.54 -47.72
CA ALA A 162 25.96 -32.83 -48.02
C ALA A 162 25.51 -33.90 -47.00
N CYS A 163 25.49 -33.56 -45.71
CA CYS A 163 24.99 -34.46 -44.68
C CYS A 163 23.52 -34.79 -44.88
N GLN A 164 22.69 -33.79 -45.29
CA GLN A 164 21.26 -33.99 -45.59
C GLN A 164 21.05 -35.01 -46.71
N SER A 165 21.82 -34.93 -47.78
CA SER A 165 21.71 -35.87 -48.92
C SER A 165 22.01 -37.32 -48.49
N LEU A 166 23.08 -37.51 -47.70
CA LEU A 166 23.44 -38.84 -47.19
C LEU A 166 22.39 -39.33 -46.18
N LEU A 167 21.90 -38.45 -45.30
CA LEU A 167 20.84 -38.79 -44.34
C LEU A 167 19.56 -39.27 -45.04
N LEU A 168 19.16 -38.63 -46.14
CA LEU A 168 17.99 -39.06 -46.92
C LEU A 168 18.20 -40.43 -47.57
N ASP A 169 19.39 -40.70 -48.19
CA ASP A 169 19.74 -42.01 -48.73
C ASP A 169 19.65 -43.11 -47.69
N PHE A 170 20.27 -42.88 -46.52
CA PHE A 170 20.23 -43.87 -45.44
C PHE A 170 18.83 -44.12 -44.88
N ARG A 171 17.99 -43.09 -44.78
CA ARG A 171 16.59 -43.23 -44.37
C ARG A 171 15.77 -44.04 -45.38
N GLU A 172 15.91 -43.76 -46.66
CA GLU A 172 15.21 -44.49 -47.73
C GLU A 172 15.62 -45.98 -47.69
N ARG A 173 16.89 -46.26 -47.65
CA ARG A 173 17.40 -47.61 -47.57
C ARG A 173 16.95 -48.34 -46.31
N TYR A 174 16.87 -47.64 -45.16
CA TYR A 174 16.34 -48.22 -43.91
C TYR A 174 14.87 -48.59 -44.06
N LEU A 175 14.05 -47.70 -44.60
CA LEU A 175 12.60 -47.92 -44.80
C LEU A 175 12.32 -49.00 -45.86
N ALA A 176 13.25 -49.30 -46.76
CA ALA A 176 13.13 -50.42 -47.67
C ALA A 176 13.31 -51.80 -46.97
N VAL A 177 14.02 -51.82 -45.83
CA VAL A 177 14.26 -53.03 -45.05
C VAL A 177 13.30 -53.20 -43.89
N ASP A 178 12.85 -52.09 -43.27
CA ASP A 178 12.01 -52.09 -42.08
C ASP A 178 11.02 -50.91 -42.09
N THR A 179 9.71 -51.20 -42.01
CA THR A 179 8.65 -50.22 -41.95
C THR A 179 7.81 -50.32 -40.67
N VAL A 180 8.09 -51.31 -39.80
CA VAL A 180 7.22 -51.69 -38.69
C VAL A 180 7.80 -51.27 -37.36
N SER A 181 9.12 -51.36 -37.19
CA SER A 181 9.77 -51.08 -35.90
C SER A 181 9.52 -49.65 -35.41
N PHE A 182 9.69 -49.43 -34.13
CA PHE A 182 9.64 -48.10 -33.53
C PHE A 182 10.60 -47.13 -34.23
N TYR A 183 11.83 -47.60 -34.55
CA TYR A 183 12.83 -46.80 -35.23
C TYR A 183 12.41 -46.39 -36.65
N ALA A 184 11.81 -47.33 -37.42
CA ALA A 184 11.25 -47.04 -38.74
C ALA A 184 10.19 -45.97 -38.70
N LYS A 185 9.24 -46.06 -37.78
CA LYS A 185 8.17 -45.04 -37.58
C LYS A 185 8.76 -43.69 -37.18
N ARG A 186 9.81 -43.65 -36.35
CA ARG A 186 10.56 -42.45 -35.99
C ARG A 186 11.18 -41.79 -37.22
N ILE A 187 11.76 -42.59 -38.13
CA ILE A 187 12.29 -42.12 -39.42
C ILE A 187 11.16 -41.49 -40.28
N MET A 188 10.00 -42.17 -40.37
CA MET A 188 8.83 -41.63 -41.11
C MET A 188 8.41 -40.26 -40.58
N VAL A 189 8.29 -40.11 -39.25
CA VAL A 189 7.93 -38.87 -38.58
C VAL A 189 8.97 -37.77 -38.89
N HIS A 190 10.26 -38.07 -38.78
CA HIS A 190 11.30 -37.08 -39.08
C HIS A 190 11.30 -36.69 -40.57
N SER A 191 11.09 -37.65 -41.46
CA SER A 191 11.04 -37.39 -42.88
C SER A 191 9.82 -36.56 -43.31
N ALA A 192 8.62 -36.85 -42.75
CA ALA A 192 7.42 -36.07 -42.97
C ALA A 192 7.58 -34.62 -42.43
N ARG A 193 8.18 -34.46 -41.25
CA ARG A 193 8.48 -33.17 -40.66
C ARG A 193 9.47 -32.36 -41.51
N ASP A 194 10.53 -32.99 -42.00
CA ASP A 194 11.53 -32.34 -42.86
C ASP A 194 10.92 -31.86 -44.20
N ARG A 195 9.84 -32.50 -44.69
CA ARG A 195 9.04 -32.07 -45.85
C ARG A 195 7.93 -31.06 -45.53
N GLY A 196 7.71 -30.76 -44.24
CA GLY A 196 6.61 -29.89 -43.79
C GLY A 196 5.24 -30.58 -43.74
N GLU A 197 5.17 -31.91 -43.89
CA GLU A 197 3.96 -32.75 -43.86
C GLU A 197 3.55 -33.09 -42.44
N TYR A 198 3.22 -32.05 -41.63
CA TYR A 198 2.97 -32.18 -40.20
C TYR A 198 1.76 -33.06 -39.87
N ALA A 199 0.74 -33.08 -40.73
CA ALA A 199 -0.44 -33.94 -40.52
C ALA A 199 -0.07 -35.43 -40.65
N GLU A 200 0.82 -35.80 -41.59
CA GLU A 200 1.34 -37.17 -41.71
C GLU A 200 2.14 -37.53 -40.48
N ALA A 201 3.07 -36.68 -40.03
CA ALA A 201 3.87 -36.91 -38.82
C ALA A 201 2.98 -37.15 -37.60
N LEU A 202 1.95 -36.32 -37.36
CA LEU A 202 0.99 -36.48 -36.29
C LEU A 202 0.22 -37.80 -36.40
N SER A 203 -0.26 -38.18 -37.59
CA SER A 203 -0.98 -39.43 -37.79
C SER A 203 -0.18 -40.66 -37.41
N VAL A 204 1.14 -40.67 -37.68
CA VAL A 204 2.04 -41.75 -37.29
C VAL A 204 2.21 -41.77 -35.75
N LEU A 205 2.43 -40.61 -35.15
CA LEU A 205 2.64 -40.51 -33.69
C LEU A 205 1.40 -40.87 -32.89
N GLU A 206 0.21 -40.40 -33.30
CA GLU A 206 -1.07 -40.70 -32.65
C GLU A 206 -1.44 -42.19 -32.69
N LYS A 207 -1.01 -42.90 -33.72
CA LYS A 207 -1.19 -44.37 -33.79
C LYS A 207 -0.23 -45.10 -32.89
N GLN A 208 0.94 -44.55 -32.60
CA GLN A 208 1.96 -45.18 -31.74
C GLN A 208 1.70 -44.94 -30.25
N GLU A 209 1.25 -43.73 -29.88
CA GLU A 209 1.14 -43.28 -28.48
C GLU A 209 0.33 -44.26 -27.60
N PRO A 210 -0.86 -44.72 -27.99
CA PRO A 210 -1.67 -45.59 -27.12
C PRO A 210 -1.15 -47.03 -27.01
N VAL A 211 -0.31 -47.50 -27.93
CA VAL A 211 0.16 -48.90 -27.96
C VAL A 211 1.57 -49.06 -27.43
N GLU A 212 2.35 -47.97 -27.29
CA GLU A 212 3.73 -48.05 -26.80
C GLU A 212 3.74 -48.22 -25.28
N THR A 213 4.57 -49.13 -24.80
CA THR A 213 4.67 -49.48 -23.37
C THR A 213 6.02 -49.11 -22.75
N ILE A 214 7.05 -48.92 -23.57
CA ILE A 214 8.39 -48.57 -23.12
C ILE A 214 8.48 -47.08 -22.87
N ASP A 215 8.78 -46.67 -21.65
CA ASP A 215 8.80 -45.26 -21.25
C ASP A 215 9.75 -44.41 -22.09
N HIS A 216 10.93 -44.92 -22.47
CA HIS A 216 11.85 -44.20 -23.36
C HIS A 216 11.23 -43.92 -24.74
N ASN A 217 10.53 -44.90 -25.32
CA ASN A 217 9.82 -44.70 -26.57
C ASN A 217 8.67 -43.71 -26.43
N ARG A 218 7.91 -43.79 -25.31
CA ARG A 218 6.86 -42.82 -24.97
C ARG A 218 7.41 -41.40 -24.84
N ALA A 219 8.57 -41.21 -24.19
CA ALA A 219 9.26 -39.95 -24.13
C ALA A 219 9.57 -39.39 -25.52
N SER A 220 10.12 -40.26 -26.41
CA SER A 220 10.43 -39.93 -27.80
C SER A 220 9.19 -39.55 -28.60
N ILE A 221 8.07 -40.29 -28.47
CA ILE A 221 6.77 -39.95 -29.10
C ILE A 221 6.30 -38.57 -28.62
N ALA A 222 6.22 -38.36 -27.31
CA ALA A 222 5.74 -37.12 -26.71
C ALA A 222 6.62 -35.92 -27.13
N TYR A 223 7.94 -36.11 -27.15
CA TYR A 223 8.87 -35.07 -27.63
C TYR A 223 8.66 -34.73 -29.12
N ASN A 224 8.49 -35.74 -29.99
CA ASN A 224 8.20 -35.51 -31.40
C ASN A 224 6.83 -34.87 -31.64
N MET A 225 5.80 -35.24 -30.86
CA MET A 225 4.51 -34.52 -30.83
C MET A 225 4.70 -33.05 -30.50
N ALA A 226 5.44 -32.75 -29.42
CA ALA A 226 5.76 -31.37 -29.04
C ALA A 226 6.50 -30.60 -30.13
N SER A 227 7.45 -31.26 -30.80
CA SER A 227 8.21 -30.66 -31.88
C SER A 227 7.33 -30.31 -33.10
N VAL A 228 6.40 -31.19 -33.49
CA VAL A 228 5.45 -30.94 -34.57
C VAL A 228 4.47 -29.83 -34.20
N TYR A 229 3.89 -29.84 -33.00
CA TYR A 229 3.02 -28.75 -32.55
C TYR A 229 3.74 -27.41 -32.46
N GLY A 230 5.04 -27.43 -32.11
CA GLY A 230 5.89 -26.25 -32.14
C GLY A 230 6.06 -25.68 -33.56
N ALA A 231 6.29 -26.54 -34.55
CA ALA A 231 6.37 -26.13 -35.95
C ALA A 231 5.04 -25.57 -36.50
N LEU A 232 3.91 -26.05 -35.97
CA LEU A 232 2.57 -25.53 -36.27
C LEU A 232 2.21 -24.25 -35.48
N GLY A 233 3.08 -23.76 -34.60
CA GLY A 233 2.81 -22.59 -33.76
C GLY A 233 1.79 -22.86 -32.61
N MET A 234 1.42 -24.10 -32.36
CA MET A 234 0.44 -24.51 -31.34
C MET A 234 1.09 -24.65 -29.97
N ASN A 235 1.48 -23.53 -29.39
CA ASN A 235 2.31 -23.49 -28.19
C ASN A 235 1.71 -24.19 -26.94
N ASP A 236 0.39 -24.19 -26.77
CA ASP A 236 -0.24 -24.88 -25.63
C ASP A 236 -0.17 -26.40 -25.79
N MET A 237 -0.38 -26.91 -27.01
CA MET A 237 -0.20 -28.32 -27.32
C MET A 237 1.27 -28.74 -27.19
N ARG A 238 2.19 -27.92 -27.69
CA ARG A 238 3.64 -28.12 -27.49
C ARG A 238 3.98 -28.29 -26.01
N LEU A 239 3.50 -27.37 -25.17
CA LEU A 239 3.78 -27.42 -23.72
C LEU A 239 3.21 -28.69 -23.08
N LYS A 240 1.97 -29.06 -23.40
CA LYS A 240 1.34 -30.28 -22.90
C LYS A 240 2.16 -31.53 -23.23
N TRP A 241 2.64 -31.63 -24.46
CA TRP A 241 3.44 -32.77 -24.89
C TRP A 241 4.87 -32.75 -24.35
N LEU A 242 5.49 -31.57 -24.17
CA LEU A 242 6.78 -31.48 -23.49
C LEU A 242 6.70 -31.96 -22.03
N VAL A 243 5.65 -31.60 -21.31
CA VAL A 243 5.43 -32.10 -19.96
C VAL A 243 5.34 -33.62 -19.93
N LYS A 244 4.55 -34.24 -20.84
CA LYS A 244 4.51 -35.71 -20.97
C LYS A 244 5.87 -36.31 -21.30
N ALA A 245 6.63 -35.69 -22.18
CA ALA A 245 7.94 -36.17 -22.53
C ALA A 245 8.87 -36.19 -21.32
N VAL A 246 8.88 -35.10 -20.51
CA VAL A 246 9.66 -35.04 -19.27
C VAL A 246 9.22 -36.11 -18.26
N GLU A 247 7.89 -36.30 -18.05
CA GLU A 247 7.40 -37.35 -17.16
C GLU A 247 7.90 -38.75 -17.53
N HIS A 248 7.99 -39.08 -18.83
CA HIS A 248 8.50 -40.34 -19.31
C HIS A 248 10.02 -40.41 -19.28
N ASP A 249 10.73 -39.33 -19.63
CA ASP A 249 12.20 -39.28 -19.55
C ASP A 249 12.70 -39.59 -18.13
N PHE A 250 12.06 -39.05 -17.10
CA PHE A 250 12.45 -39.31 -15.71
C PHE A 250 12.11 -40.71 -15.20
N ARG A 251 11.20 -41.46 -15.85
CA ARG A 251 10.98 -42.87 -15.56
C ARG A 251 12.09 -43.77 -16.14
N CYS A 252 12.85 -43.22 -17.08
CA CYS A 252 14.05 -43.86 -17.64
C CYS A 252 15.29 -43.25 -17.02
N PRO A 253 16.34 -44.00 -16.79
CA PRO A 253 17.60 -43.48 -16.29
C PRO A 253 18.42 -42.83 -17.40
N VAL A 254 17.91 -41.74 -17.99
CA VAL A 254 18.59 -40.96 -19.03
C VAL A 254 19.08 -39.62 -18.48
N ARG A 255 20.21 -39.11 -19.02
CA ARG A 255 20.80 -37.82 -18.67
C ARG A 255 21.00 -36.90 -19.89
N ASP A 256 20.71 -37.37 -21.09
CA ASP A 256 20.84 -36.63 -22.34
C ASP A 256 19.51 -36.11 -22.90
N TYR A 257 18.47 -36.02 -22.09
CA TYR A 257 17.13 -35.63 -22.49
C TYR A 257 17.05 -34.18 -22.95
N LEU A 258 16.29 -33.94 -24.04
CA LEU A 258 15.99 -32.61 -24.58
C LEU A 258 14.70 -32.01 -24.01
N SER A 259 13.80 -32.86 -23.55
CA SER A 259 12.45 -32.45 -23.16
C SER A 259 12.47 -31.43 -22.04
N LEU A 260 13.27 -31.62 -20.98
CA LEU A 260 13.40 -30.70 -19.86
C LEU A 260 14.08 -29.40 -20.27
N TYR A 261 15.07 -29.46 -21.17
CA TYR A 261 15.70 -28.26 -21.73
C TYR A 261 14.69 -27.40 -22.51
N GLU A 262 13.95 -28.01 -23.45
CA GLU A 262 12.94 -27.25 -24.22
C GLU A 262 11.78 -26.77 -23.34
N LEU A 263 11.40 -27.54 -22.33
CA LEU A 263 10.40 -27.11 -21.35
C LEU A 263 10.88 -25.87 -20.57
N ALA A 264 12.15 -25.86 -20.15
CA ALA A 264 12.75 -24.71 -19.47
C ALA A 264 12.76 -23.46 -20.35
N VAL A 265 13.17 -23.61 -21.64
CA VAL A 265 13.17 -22.52 -22.61
C VAL A 265 11.75 -21.98 -22.82
N MET A 266 10.77 -22.87 -22.98
CA MET A 266 9.38 -22.48 -23.18
C MET A 266 8.77 -21.78 -21.97
N LEU A 267 9.12 -22.19 -20.75
CA LEU A 267 8.71 -21.51 -19.52
C LEU A 267 9.39 -20.15 -19.37
N TYR A 268 10.65 -20.02 -19.79
CA TYR A 268 11.32 -18.73 -19.89
C TYR A 268 10.56 -17.74 -20.80
N ASP A 269 10.16 -18.18 -21.99
CA ASP A 269 9.38 -17.37 -22.93
C ASP A 269 8.01 -16.96 -22.34
N ARG A 270 7.42 -17.81 -21.51
CA ARG A 270 6.17 -17.56 -20.77
C ARG A 270 6.36 -16.74 -19.48
N LYS A 271 7.60 -16.31 -19.17
CA LYS A 271 7.96 -15.55 -17.97
C LYS A 271 7.83 -16.32 -16.65
N ASP A 272 7.76 -17.65 -16.69
CA ASP A 272 7.92 -18.47 -15.49
C ASP A 272 9.42 -18.72 -15.23
N LEU A 273 10.12 -17.64 -14.86
CA LEU A 273 11.57 -17.66 -14.68
C LEU A 273 12.01 -18.60 -13.57
N ARG A 274 11.18 -18.81 -12.55
CA ARG A 274 11.51 -19.69 -11.41
C ARG A 274 11.60 -21.16 -11.82
N ARG A 275 10.61 -21.65 -12.58
CA ARG A 275 10.64 -23.02 -13.10
C ARG A 275 11.69 -23.15 -14.19
N ALA A 276 11.81 -22.17 -15.08
CA ALA A 276 12.82 -22.16 -16.14
C ALA A 276 14.23 -22.31 -15.57
N GLU A 277 14.59 -21.54 -14.54
CA GLU A 277 15.89 -21.63 -13.86
C GLU A 277 16.11 -22.99 -13.18
N ARG A 278 15.10 -23.48 -12.48
CA ARG A 278 15.17 -24.78 -11.80
C ARG A 278 15.38 -25.93 -12.79
N TYR A 279 14.62 -25.94 -13.89
CA TYR A 279 14.66 -27.03 -14.87
C TYR A 279 15.93 -26.99 -15.71
N ILE A 280 16.39 -25.83 -16.14
CA ILE A 280 17.65 -25.71 -16.88
C ILE A 280 18.85 -26.08 -16.01
N THR A 281 18.83 -25.74 -14.72
CA THR A 281 19.88 -26.12 -13.77
C THR A 281 19.92 -27.63 -13.55
N ALA A 282 18.75 -28.27 -13.43
CA ALA A 282 18.66 -29.71 -13.32
C ALA A 282 19.19 -30.41 -14.60
N ASN A 283 18.75 -29.91 -15.78
CA ASN A 283 19.22 -30.46 -17.06
C ASN A 283 20.74 -30.31 -17.24
N LEU A 284 21.29 -29.14 -16.88
CA LEU A 284 22.74 -28.94 -16.91
C LEU A 284 23.48 -29.88 -15.96
N SER A 285 22.99 -30.04 -14.73
CA SER A 285 23.59 -30.94 -13.74
C SER A 285 23.66 -32.40 -14.25
N ASP A 286 22.58 -32.88 -14.87
CA ASP A 286 22.49 -34.22 -15.42
C ASP A 286 23.37 -34.40 -16.68
N ALA A 287 23.41 -33.39 -17.54
CA ALA A 287 24.30 -33.37 -18.72
C ALA A 287 25.78 -33.38 -18.31
N VAL A 288 26.16 -32.67 -17.24
CA VAL A 288 27.51 -32.68 -16.68
C VAL A 288 27.85 -34.08 -16.11
N ALA A 289 26.94 -34.64 -15.31
CA ALA A 289 27.15 -35.98 -14.73
C ALA A 289 27.24 -37.09 -15.78
N GLY A 290 26.56 -36.91 -16.93
CA GLY A 290 26.62 -37.83 -18.06
C GLY A 290 27.71 -37.54 -19.09
N ASN A 291 28.44 -36.42 -18.96
CA ASN A 291 29.45 -35.91 -19.91
C ASN A 291 28.89 -35.65 -21.33
N PHE A 292 27.64 -35.16 -21.43
CA PHE A 292 26.97 -34.84 -22.71
C PHE A 292 27.29 -33.42 -23.17
N ASN A 293 28.42 -33.20 -23.83
CA ASN A 293 28.98 -31.88 -24.15
C ASN A 293 28.00 -30.91 -24.82
N THR A 294 27.26 -31.36 -25.83
CA THR A 294 26.27 -30.51 -26.52
C THR A 294 25.17 -30.06 -25.57
N ARG A 295 24.66 -30.94 -24.72
CA ARG A 295 23.64 -30.62 -23.72
C ARG A 295 24.15 -29.63 -22.68
N MET A 296 25.42 -29.86 -22.24
CA MET A 296 26.08 -28.95 -21.30
C MET A 296 26.17 -27.53 -21.85
N ILE A 297 26.67 -27.38 -23.10
CA ILE A 297 26.83 -26.06 -23.74
C ILE A 297 25.47 -25.36 -23.88
N ASN A 298 24.47 -26.07 -24.42
CA ASN A 298 23.14 -25.51 -24.63
C ASN A 298 22.51 -25.10 -23.30
N SER A 299 22.53 -25.99 -22.30
CA SER A 299 21.92 -25.73 -20.99
C SER A 299 22.65 -24.62 -20.23
N ALA A 300 24.00 -24.57 -20.26
CA ALA A 300 24.77 -23.50 -19.63
C ALA A 300 24.49 -22.14 -20.27
N THR A 301 24.37 -22.10 -21.61
CA THR A 301 24.04 -20.87 -22.34
C THR A 301 22.68 -20.31 -21.91
N TYR A 302 21.63 -21.16 -21.93
CA TYR A 302 20.29 -20.73 -21.50
C TYR A 302 20.20 -20.46 -20.01
N GLN A 303 20.93 -21.20 -19.15
CA GLN A 303 21.00 -20.91 -17.72
C GLN A 303 21.52 -19.48 -17.49
N MET A 304 22.56 -19.08 -18.23
CA MET A 304 23.12 -17.74 -18.13
C MET A 304 22.09 -16.66 -18.52
N ILE A 305 21.36 -16.89 -19.64
CA ILE A 305 20.32 -15.99 -20.14
C ILE A 305 19.18 -15.86 -19.11
N ILE A 306 18.68 -16.99 -18.62
CA ILE A 306 17.59 -17.04 -17.63
C ILE A 306 18.01 -16.33 -16.33
N ALA A 307 19.20 -16.65 -15.80
CA ALA A 307 19.72 -16.06 -14.58
C ALA A 307 19.93 -14.53 -14.72
N GLN A 308 20.40 -14.07 -15.88
CA GLN A 308 20.55 -12.64 -16.15
C GLN A 308 19.18 -11.95 -16.17
N THR A 309 18.20 -12.53 -16.84
CA THR A 309 16.83 -11.98 -16.90
C THR A 309 16.19 -11.95 -15.53
N ALA A 310 16.29 -13.03 -14.74
CA ALA A 310 15.78 -13.10 -13.37
C ALA A 310 16.39 -12.01 -12.48
N ARG A 311 17.71 -11.79 -12.56
CA ARG A 311 18.40 -10.73 -11.80
C ARG A 311 17.91 -9.33 -12.20
N HIS A 312 17.62 -9.10 -13.48
CA HIS A 312 17.09 -7.81 -13.93
C HIS A 312 15.68 -7.57 -13.40
N GLU A 313 14.81 -8.58 -13.43
CA GLU A 313 13.45 -8.48 -12.87
C GLU A 313 13.47 -8.27 -11.36
N ASP A 314 14.33 -8.99 -10.63
CA ASP A 314 14.46 -8.83 -9.18
C ASP A 314 14.98 -7.43 -8.79
N ARG A 315 15.96 -6.90 -9.52
CA ARG A 315 16.44 -5.53 -9.32
C ARG A 315 15.33 -4.50 -9.58
N ALA A 316 14.59 -4.65 -10.67
CA ALA A 316 13.46 -3.78 -10.98
C ALA A 316 12.40 -3.81 -9.87
N ARG A 317 12.06 -5.01 -9.37
CA ARG A 317 11.13 -5.21 -8.24
C ARG A 317 11.64 -4.56 -6.95
N GLN A 318 12.93 -4.73 -6.62
CA GLN A 318 13.55 -4.12 -5.45
C GLN A 318 13.51 -2.58 -5.54
N LEU A 319 13.88 -2.00 -6.68
CA LEU A 319 13.79 -0.57 -6.92
C LEU A 319 12.35 -0.06 -6.78
N TRP A 320 11.39 -0.80 -7.32
CA TRP A 320 9.96 -0.47 -7.19
C TRP A 320 9.50 -0.48 -5.73
N LEU A 321 9.88 -1.48 -4.96
CA LEU A 321 9.59 -1.56 -3.52
C LEU A 321 10.23 -0.41 -2.75
N LEU A 322 11.48 -0.04 -3.07
CA LEU A 322 12.16 1.11 -2.46
C LEU A 322 11.44 2.43 -2.78
N LEU A 323 10.97 2.62 -4.02
CA LEU A 323 10.19 3.80 -4.40
C LEU A 323 8.87 3.86 -3.63
N VAL A 324 8.13 2.76 -3.57
CA VAL A 324 6.86 2.70 -2.84
C VAL A 324 7.06 2.97 -1.35
N THR A 325 8.05 2.34 -0.72
CA THR A 325 8.35 2.56 0.70
C THR A 325 8.80 4.00 0.98
N SER A 326 9.61 4.60 0.10
CA SER A 326 10.02 6.00 0.24
C SER A 326 8.82 6.95 0.12
N CYS A 327 7.88 6.71 -0.80
CA CYS A 327 6.63 7.46 -0.90
C CYS A 327 5.78 7.38 0.38
N PHE A 328 5.66 6.18 0.98
CA PHE A 328 4.96 6.03 2.25
C PHE A 328 5.62 6.79 3.39
N VAL A 329 6.96 6.78 3.47
CA VAL A 329 7.71 7.55 4.48
C VAL A 329 7.49 9.06 4.31
N VAL A 330 7.57 9.57 3.08
CA VAL A 330 7.31 10.99 2.79
C VAL A 330 5.87 11.37 3.15
N MET A 331 4.90 10.56 2.78
CA MET A 331 3.48 10.77 3.10
C MET A 331 3.25 10.77 4.62
N PHE A 332 3.90 9.86 5.35
CA PHE A 332 3.85 9.82 6.82
C PHE A 332 4.43 11.08 7.45
N ILE A 333 5.57 11.57 6.96
CA ILE A 333 6.19 12.83 7.42
C ILE A 333 5.24 14.01 7.19
N ILE A 334 4.64 14.11 5.99
CA ILE A 334 3.66 15.16 5.67
C ILE A 334 2.46 15.09 6.62
N MET A 335 1.94 13.90 6.88
CA MET A 335 0.82 13.69 7.81
C MET A 335 1.18 14.13 9.23
N CYS A 336 2.39 13.81 9.71
CA CYS A 336 2.87 14.26 11.01
C CYS A 336 3.01 15.79 11.07
N LEU A 337 3.54 16.43 10.03
CA LEU A 337 3.65 17.90 9.95
C LEU A 337 2.27 18.56 9.94
N LEU A 338 1.33 18.04 9.17
CA LEU A 338 -0.06 18.52 9.16
C LEU A 338 -0.74 18.33 10.52
N PHE A 339 -0.51 17.21 11.19
CA PHE A 339 -1.04 16.98 12.53
C PHE A 339 -0.49 17.98 13.55
N ILE A 340 0.83 18.25 13.53
CA ILE A 340 1.47 19.25 14.38
C ILE A 340 0.93 20.66 14.06
N TYR A 341 0.79 21.00 12.78
CA TYR A 341 0.24 22.26 12.33
C TYR A 341 -1.21 22.44 12.82
N ASN A 342 -2.07 21.45 12.61
CA ASN A 342 -3.46 21.48 13.05
C ASN A 342 -3.57 21.61 14.58
N ARG A 343 -2.73 20.87 15.31
CA ARG A 343 -2.71 20.97 16.79
C ARG A 343 -2.30 22.35 17.29
N ARG A 344 -1.30 22.98 16.63
CA ARG A 344 -0.91 24.36 16.94
C ARG A 344 -2.01 25.36 16.58
N HIS A 345 -2.66 25.18 15.45
CA HIS A 345 -3.76 26.03 15.00
C HIS A 345 -4.97 25.93 15.93
N ALA A 346 -5.34 24.74 16.36
CA ALA A 346 -6.42 24.51 17.33
C ALA A 346 -6.15 25.18 18.68
N LYS A 347 -4.89 25.13 19.17
CA LYS A 347 -4.49 25.84 20.40
C LYS A 347 -4.62 27.36 20.25
N ARG A 348 -4.19 27.94 19.13
CA ARG A 348 -4.33 29.39 18.85
C ARG A 348 -5.79 29.78 18.76
N LEU A 349 -6.62 29.01 18.08
CA LEU A 349 -8.04 29.27 17.94
C LEU A 349 -8.75 29.25 19.30
N LYS A 350 -8.40 28.29 20.16
CA LYS A 350 -8.94 28.23 21.54
C LYS A 350 -8.55 29.49 22.34
N HIS A 351 -7.29 29.89 22.28
CA HIS A 351 -6.83 31.10 22.99
C HIS A 351 -7.55 32.35 22.51
N VAL A 352 -7.69 32.55 21.19
CA VAL A 352 -8.45 33.69 20.62
C VAL A 352 -9.90 33.65 21.06
N LYS A 353 -10.54 32.49 21.09
CA LYS A 353 -11.90 32.31 21.56
C LYS A 353 -12.03 32.70 23.03
N ASP A 354 -11.11 32.28 23.87
CA ASP A 354 -11.15 32.58 25.32
C ASP A 354 -10.98 34.10 25.57
N VAL A 355 -10.04 34.76 24.86
CA VAL A 355 -9.85 36.23 24.92
C VAL A 355 -11.12 36.96 24.43
N LEU A 356 -11.73 36.51 23.36
CA LEU A 356 -12.94 37.11 22.81
C LEU A 356 -14.10 37.00 23.81
N LEU A 357 -14.28 35.86 24.47
CA LEU A 357 -15.30 35.66 25.48
C LEU A 357 -15.10 36.59 26.69
N GLU A 358 -13.86 36.74 27.14
CA GLU A 358 -13.54 37.65 28.25
C GLU A 358 -13.81 39.12 27.87
N THR A 359 -13.38 39.50 26.66
CA THR A 359 -13.60 40.87 26.14
C THR A 359 -15.09 41.16 26.02
N ASN A 360 -15.89 40.21 25.51
CA ASN A 360 -17.35 40.38 25.43
C ASN A 360 -18.01 40.52 26.81
N LYS A 361 -17.54 39.75 27.81
CA LYS A 361 -18.04 39.89 29.19
C LYS A 361 -17.74 41.27 29.75
N ARG A 362 -16.50 41.78 29.55
CA ARG A 362 -16.14 43.14 29.99
C ARG A 362 -16.97 44.19 29.29
N LEU A 363 -17.12 44.09 27.97
CA LEU A 363 -17.92 45.02 27.16
C LEU A 363 -19.35 45.06 27.66
N LYS A 364 -19.97 43.89 27.91
CA LYS A 364 -21.34 43.83 28.43
C LYS A 364 -21.46 44.53 29.78
N LYS A 365 -20.50 44.24 30.71
CA LYS A 365 -20.49 44.87 32.03
C LYS A 365 -20.40 46.41 31.93
N THR A 366 -19.46 46.92 31.12
CA THR A 366 -19.27 48.34 30.91
C THR A 366 -20.49 48.98 30.27
N ASN A 367 -21.17 48.30 29.35
CA ASN A 367 -22.40 48.78 28.74
C ASN A 367 -23.54 48.84 29.75
N ASP A 368 -23.67 47.85 30.64
CA ASP A 368 -24.67 47.86 31.71
C ASP A 368 -24.42 49.01 32.70
N GLU A 369 -23.15 49.26 33.09
CA GLU A 369 -22.75 50.39 33.94
C GLU A 369 -23.06 51.73 33.26
N LEU A 370 -22.79 51.88 31.96
CA LEU A 370 -23.09 53.08 31.20
C LEU A 370 -24.59 53.32 31.12
N ASN A 371 -25.38 52.28 30.85
CA ASN A 371 -26.83 52.37 30.80
C ASN A 371 -27.42 52.80 32.16
N TYR A 372 -26.86 52.25 33.25
CA TYR A 372 -27.27 52.68 34.60
C TYR A 372 -26.95 54.15 34.85
N ALA A 373 -25.74 54.60 34.52
CA ALA A 373 -25.34 55.99 34.68
C ALA A 373 -26.20 56.94 33.83
N ASN A 374 -26.55 56.55 32.59
CA ASN A 374 -27.47 57.35 31.73
C ASN A 374 -28.86 57.45 32.34
N LYS A 375 -29.42 56.38 32.91
CA LYS A 375 -30.72 56.40 33.58
C LYS A 375 -30.73 57.41 34.76
N ILE A 376 -29.65 57.38 35.56
CA ILE A 376 -29.51 58.35 36.65
C ILE A 376 -29.48 59.79 36.11
N LYS A 377 -28.63 60.01 35.10
CA LYS A 377 -28.55 61.34 34.46
C LYS A 377 -29.91 61.84 33.98
N ASP A 378 -30.67 60.98 33.28
CA ASP A 378 -31.98 61.34 32.73
C ASP A 378 -32.98 61.64 33.84
N SER A 379 -32.93 60.92 34.96
CA SER A 379 -33.76 61.18 36.15
C SER A 379 -33.45 62.58 36.76
N TYR A 380 -32.13 62.91 36.84
CA TYR A 380 -31.72 64.23 37.30
C TYR A 380 -32.23 65.35 36.40
N VAL A 381 -32.09 65.20 35.09
CA VAL A 381 -32.56 66.20 34.11
C VAL A 381 -34.07 66.43 34.24
N PHE A 382 -34.84 65.32 34.35
CA PHE A 382 -36.27 65.36 34.53
C PHE A 382 -36.68 66.11 35.82
N SER A 383 -36.08 65.75 36.96
CA SER A 383 -36.33 66.38 38.24
C SER A 383 -35.99 67.86 38.23
N TYR A 384 -34.88 68.25 37.58
CA TYR A 384 -34.52 69.68 37.44
C TYR A 384 -35.48 70.45 36.55
N MET A 385 -35.98 69.84 35.48
CA MET A 385 -36.99 70.48 34.62
C MET A 385 -38.32 70.70 35.38
N GLU A 386 -38.77 69.70 36.14
CA GLU A 386 -39.97 69.79 36.95
C GLU A 386 -39.86 70.89 38.01
N LEU A 387 -38.74 71.00 38.68
CA LEU A 387 -38.44 72.03 39.65
C LEU A 387 -38.47 73.43 38.97
N SER A 388 -37.87 73.54 37.79
CA SER A 388 -37.82 74.79 37.04
C SER A 388 -39.19 75.26 36.62
N VAL A 389 -40.06 74.37 36.13
CA VAL A 389 -41.43 74.67 35.74
C VAL A 389 -42.23 75.20 36.95
N ARG A 390 -42.09 74.48 38.08
CA ARG A 390 -42.79 74.92 39.31
C ARG A 390 -42.32 76.29 39.77
N TYR A 391 -41.01 76.63 39.62
CA TYR A 391 -40.52 77.97 39.93
C TYR A 391 -41.10 79.04 38.98
N LEU A 392 -41.26 78.79 37.73
CA LEU A 392 -41.88 79.68 36.75
C LEU A 392 -43.35 79.92 37.08
N GLU A 393 -44.11 78.87 37.41
CA GLU A 393 -45.48 78.93 37.83
C GLU A 393 -45.63 79.82 39.09
N LYS A 394 -44.70 79.65 40.05
CA LYS A 394 -44.73 80.47 41.27
C LYS A 394 -44.44 81.94 41.03
N ILE A 395 -43.48 82.23 40.14
CA ILE A 395 -43.20 83.63 39.73
C ILE A 395 -44.42 84.23 39.08
N GLU A 396 -45.16 83.50 38.23
CA GLU A 396 -46.36 83.96 37.60
C GLU A 396 -47.51 84.22 38.62
N GLU A 397 -47.67 83.28 39.55
CA GLU A 397 -48.65 83.43 40.64
C GLU A 397 -48.33 84.64 41.49
N THR A 398 -47.06 84.82 41.92
CA THR A 398 -46.61 85.97 42.69
C THR A 398 -46.85 87.31 41.94
N ARG A 399 -46.52 87.30 40.65
CA ARG A 399 -46.78 88.47 39.76
C ARG A 399 -48.28 88.80 39.65
N LYS A 400 -49.11 87.74 39.55
CA LYS A 400 -50.55 87.88 39.50
C LYS A 400 -51.10 88.44 40.83
N ASN A 401 -50.58 87.93 41.97
CA ASN A 401 -50.98 88.36 43.32
C ASN A 401 -50.59 89.85 43.58
N ILE A 402 -49.34 90.25 43.20
CA ILE A 402 -48.85 91.60 43.28
C ILE A 402 -49.71 92.52 42.39
N LYS A 403 -50.06 92.13 41.16
CA LYS A 403 -50.91 92.90 40.24
C LYS A 403 -52.32 93.09 40.77
N ASN A 404 -52.85 92.03 41.37
CA ASN A 404 -54.20 92.09 41.98
C ASN A 404 -54.24 92.99 43.24
N ALA A 405 -53.24 92.89 44.14
CA ALA A 405 -53.08 93.72 45.30
C ALA A 405 -52.89 95.19 44.93
N GLY A 406 -52.16 95.47 43.83
CA GLY A 406 -52.00 96.86 43.29
C GLY A 406 -53.32 97.47 42.73
N LYS A 407 -54.25 96.61 42.25
CA LYS A 407 -55.56 97.06 41.73
C LYS A 407 -56.61 97.32 42.84
N SER A 408 -56.54 96.61 43.97
CA SER A 408 -57.56 96.58 45.03
C SER A 408 -57.23 97.36 46.30
N GLY A 409 -55.99 97.68 46.60
CA GLY A 409 -55.64 98.23 47.89
C GLY A 409 -54.39 99.13 47.98
N GLY A 410 -53.87 99.58 46.87
CA GLY A 410 -52.73 100.50 46.85
C GLY A 410 -51.39 99.91 47.40
N LEU A 411 -50.38 100.79 47.63
CA LEU A 411 -49.01 100.47 48.03
C LEU A 411 -48.92 99.76 49.39
N GLU A 412 -49.86 100.05 50.30
CA GLU A 412 -49.90 99.56 51.68
C GLU A 412 -50.19 98.03 51.73
N GLN A 413 -51.07 97.50 50.85
CA GLN A 413 -51.43 96.08 50.78
C GLN A 413 -50.35 95.25 50.14
N ILE A 414 -49.59 95.79 49.17
CA ILE A 414 -48.41 95.20 48.62
C ILE A 414 -47.30 95.09 49.65
N MET A 415 -47.08 96.15 50.46
CA MET A 415 -46.11 96.18 51.54
C MET A 415 -46.44 95.16 52.66
N LYS A 416 -47.76 94.95 52.97
CA LYS A 416 -48.25 93.98 53.96
C LYS A 416 -48.01 92.54 53.45
N MET A 417 -48.18 92.21 52.20
CA MET A 417 -47.87 90.91 51.59
C MET A 417 -46.39 90.64 51.60
N LEU A 418 -45.54 91.59 51.33
CA LEU A 418 -44.11 91.46 51.30
C LEU A 418 -43.48 91.34 52.72
N ARG A 419 -44.22 91.69 53.81
CA ARG A 419 -43.73 91.61 55.23
C ARG A 419 -44.23 90.40 56.00
N SER A 420 -44.96 89.41 55.35
CA SER A 420 -45.44 88.23 56.03
C SER A 420 -44.35 87.17 56.19
N PRO A 421 -43.77 86.86 57.38
CA PRO A 421 -42.71 85.85 57.53
C PRO A 421 -43.20 84.43 57.34
N SER A 422 -44.47 84.12 57.42
CA SER A 422 -45.05 82.79 57.33
C SER A 422 -45.03 82.23 55.92
N GLU A 423 -45.23 83.05 54.90
CA GLU A 423 -45.25 82.61 53.51
C GLU A 423 -43.86 82.17 53.03
N ILE A 424 -42.80 82.80 53.49
CA ILE A 424 -41.40 82.44 53.15
C ILE A 424 -41.03 81.14 53.79
N TYR A 425 -41.51 80.88 55.03
CA TYR A 425 -41.20 79.60 55.74
C TYR A 425 -41.89 78.40 55.07
N ASP A 426 -43.15 78.55 54.69
CA ASP A 426 -43.89 77.47 54.00
C ASP A 426 -43.31 77.18 52.63
N GLU A 427 -42.74 78.19 51.95
CA GLU A 427 -42.09 78.03 50.65
C GLU A 427 -40.78 77.22 50.77
N TYR A 428 -39.97 77.46 51.78
CA TYR A 428 -38.76 76.64 52.04
C TYR A 428 -39.08 75.20 52.46
N LYS A 429 -40.21 75.04 53.18
CA LYS A 429 -40.66 73.68 53.53
C LYS A 429 -41.03 72.86 52.27
N ARG A 430 -41.76 73.49 51.36
CA ARG A 430 -42.11 72.86 50.06
C ARG A 430 -40.86 72.57 49.19
N TYR A 431 -39.92 73.50 49.14
CA TYR A 431 -38.68 73.36 48.39
C TYR A 431 -37.91 72.09 48.89
N TYR A 432 -37.80 71.96 50.19
CA TYR A 432 -37.11 70.77 50.77
C TYR A 432 -37.92 69.50 50.55
N GLN A 433 -39.24 69.57 50.58
CA GLN A 433 -40.05 68.38 50.32
C GLN A 433 -39.84 67.88 48.88
N ILE A 434 -39.87 68.76 47.90
CA ILE A 434 -39.61 68.40 46.49
C ILE A 434 -38.20 67.85 46.31
N PHE A 435 -37.18 68.45 46.96
CA PHE A 435 -35.83 68.01 46.93
C PHE A 435 -35.69 66.60 47.53
N ASP A 436 -36.29 66.41 48.72
CA ASP A 436 -36.20 65.13 49.44
C ASP A 436 -36.89 64.01 48.68
N GLU A 437 -38.06 64.24 48.13
CA GLU A 437 -38.79 63.27 47.29
C GLU A 437 -37.99 62.90 46.03
N ALA A 438 -37.46 63.89 45.30
CA ALA A 438 -36.63 63.62 44.11
C ALA A 438 -35.34 62.86 44.45
N PHE A 439 -34.68 63.29 45.51
CA PHE A 439 -33.42 62.64 45.96
C PHE A 439 -33.63 61.21 46.43
N LEU A 440 -34.64 60.96 47.27
CA LEU A 440 -34.97 59.61 47.76
C LEU A 440 -35.58 58.76 46.61
N GLY A 441 -36.18 59.33 45.60
CA GLY A 441 -36.62 58.62 44.42
C GLY A 441 -35.44 58.04 43.62
N ILE A 442 -34.29 58.72 43.64
CA ILE A 442 -33.08 58.32 42.95
C ILE A 442 -32.21 57.39 43.86
N PHE A 443 -32.15 57.71 45.15
CA PHE A 443 -31.38 57.03 46.15
C PHE A 443 -32.23 56.46 47.28
N PRO A 444 -33.11 55.47 47.03
CA PRO A 444 -34.09 54.98 48.05
C PRO A 444 -33.43 54.43 49.31
N ASP A 445 -32.24 53.87 49.17
CA ASP A 445 -31.47 53.24 50.27
C ASP A 445 -30.48 54.21 50.95
N PHE A 446 -30.56 55.55 50.59
CA PHE A 446 -29.58 56.53 51.06
C PHE A 446 -29.45 56.56 52.60
N VAL A 447 -30.60 56.69 53.30
CA VAL A 447 -30.61 56.78 54.78
C VAL A 447 -30.06 55.46 55.43
N GLN A 448 -30.44 54.34 54.87
CA GLN A 448 -29.88 53.04 55.35
C GLN A 448 -28.37 52.98 55.18
N LYS A 449 -27.87 53.38 54.03
CA LYS A 449 -26.44 53.40 53.71
C LYS A 449 -25.68 54.44 54.54
N VAL A 450 -26.24 55.62 54.80
CA VAL A 450 -25.69 56.61 55.72
C VAL A 450 -25.60 56.01 57.14
N ASN A 451 -26.68 55.38 57.62
CA ASN A 451 -26.72 54.74 58.94
C ASN A 451 -25.72 53.60 59.08
N SER A 452 -25.38 52.89 58.00
CA SER A 452 -24.32 51.90 58.02
C SER A 452 -22.90 52.45 58.23
N LEU A 453 -22.71 53.74 58.02
CA LEU A 453 -21.45 54.44 58.27
C LEU A 453 -21.36 55.15 59.64
N LEU A 454 -22.44 55.13 60.44
CA LEU A 454 -22.54 55.80 61.74
C LEU A 454 -22.65 54.79 62.88
N GLU A 455 -22.08 55.17 64.07
CA GLU A 455 -22.26 54.46 65.31
C GLU A 455 -23.74 54.39 65.70
N GLU A 456 -24.15 53.39 66.43
CA GLU A 456 -25.56 53.05 66.69
C GLU A 456 -26.32 54.22 67.34
N ASP A 457 -25.69 54.95 68.25
CA ASP A 457 -26.27 56.10 68.96
C ASP A 457 -26.43 57.35 68.06
N ALA A 458 -25.82 57.39 66.90
CA ALA A 458 -25.82 58.52 65.99
C ALA A 458 -26.67 58.30 64.73
N ARG A 459 -27.32 57.15 64.60
CA ARG A 459 -28.13 56.77 63.45
C ARG A 459 -29.39 57.62 63.37
N PHE A 460 -29.76 58.01 62.12
CA PHE A 460 -30.95 58.68 61.84
C PHE A 460 -32.19 57.78 61.79
N PRO A 461 -33.34 58.17 62.32
CA PRO A 461 -34.58 57.44 62.11
C PRO A 461 -34.92 57.40 60.62
N MET A 462 -35.63 56.38 60.18
CA MET A 462 -36.14 56.35 58.83
C MET A 462 -37.09 57.47 58.60
N PRO A 463 -36.99 58.22 57.48
CA PRO A 463 -37.79 59.44 57.26
C PRO A 463 -39.27 59.08 57.11
N GLU A 464 -40.11 59.68 57.98
CA GLU A 464 -41.55 59.68 57.81
C GLU A 464 -41.92 60.61 56.65
N GLU A 465 -42.90 60.23 55.85
CA GLU A 465 -43.37 61.02 54.67
C GLU A 465 -42.23 61.38 53.69
N LYS A 466 -41.16 60.66 53.58
CA LYS A 466 -40.01 60.94 52.69
C LYS A 466 -39.32 62.28 52.93
N MET A 467 -39.37 62.83 54.13
CA MET A 467 -38.73 64.11 54.45
C MET A 467 -37.42 63.89 55.20
N LEU A 468 -36.32 64.43 54.64
CA LEU A 468 -35.00 64.38 55.24
C LEU A 468 -34.85 65.44 56.34
N CYS A 469 -34.14 65.09 57.44
CA CYS A 469 -33.67 66.10 58.37
C CYS A 469 -32.54 66.98 57.79
N THR A 470 -32.25 68.11 58.42
CA THR A 470 -31.24 69.05 57.90
C THR A 470 -29.86 68.42 57.69
N GLU A 471 -29.42 67.55 58.61
CA GLU A 471 -28.15 66.82 58.51
C GLU A 471 -28.15 65.80 57.33
N LEU A 472 -29.28 65.08 57.14
CA LEU A 472 -29.42 64.19 56.01
C LEU A 472 -29.46 64.94 54.67
N ARG A 473 -30.10 66.12 54.58
CA ARG A 473 -30.05 67.01 53.38
C ARG A 473 -28.60 67.47 53.13
N MET A 474 -27.84 67.81 54.18
CA MET A 474 -26.40 68.10 54.04
C MET A 474 -25.63 66.93 53.42
N LEU A 475 -25.85 65.74 53.92
CA LEU A 475 -25.20 64.55 53.35
C LEU A 475 -25.68 64.23 51.94
N ALA A 476 -26.99 64.50 51.63
CA ALA A 476 -27.51 64.37 50.29
C ALA A 476 -26.87 65.38 49.34
N ALA A 477 -26.59 66.60 49.76
CA ALA A 477 -25.86 67.59 49.00
C ALA A 477 -24.40 67.10 48.71
N ILE A 478 -23.73 66.50 49.69
CA ILE A 478 -22.39 65.91 49.48
C ILE A 478 -22.45 64.75 48.51
N ARG A 479 -23.49 63.91 48.58
CA ARG A 479 -23.70 62.80 47.62
C ARG A 479 -23.90 63.33 46.19
N LEU A 480 -24.52 64.47 46.00
CA LEU A 480 -24.72 65.16 44.73
C LEU A 480 -23.47 65.96 44.25
N GLY A 481 -22.35 65.90 44.98
CA GLY A 481 -21.09 66.55 44.63
C GLY A 481 -20.95 67.98 45.16
N ILE A 482 -21.90 68.50 45.96
CA ILE A 482 -21.78 69.82 46.61
C ILE A 482 -20.98 69.60 47.91
N THR A 483 -19.70 69.83 47.89
CA THR A 483 -18.78 69.57 49.04
C THR A 483 -18.39 70.85 49.81
N GLU A 484 -18.53 72.01 49.15
CA GLU A 484 -18.16 73.29 49.73
C GLU A 484 -19.17 73.74 50.78
N SER A 485 -18.67 74.01 51.97
CA SER A 485 -19.56 74.40 53.11
C SER A 485 -20.36 75.63 52.91
N GLY A 486 -19.85 76.60 52.12
CA GLY A 486 -20.58 77.82 51.74
C GLY A 486 -21.83 77.54 50.85
N GLN A 487 -21.65 76.67 49.87
CA GLN A 487 -22.76 76.27 48.97
C GLN A 487 -23.81 75.43 49.71
N ILE A 488 -23.34 74.51 50.59
CA ILE A 488 -24.23 73.71 51.47
C ILE A 488 -25.03 74.66 52.41
N ALA A 489 -24.40 75.67 53.00
CA ALA A 489 -25.03 76.61 53.88
C ALA A 489 -26.10 77.42 53.15
N THR A 490 -25.82 77.85 51.91
CA THR A 490 -26.78 78.54 51.03
C THR A 490 -27.96 77.62 50.72
N PHE A 491 -27.75 76.38 50.40
CA PHE A 491 -28.76 75.35 50.13
C PHE A 491 -29.64 75.09 51.35
N LEU A 492 -29.07 74.96 52.53
CA LEU A 492 -29.78 74.66 53.78
C LEU A 492 -30.33 75.91 54.48
N LYS A 493 -30.10 77.11 53.94
CA LYS A 493 -30.49 78.41 54.59
C LYS A 493 -30.05 78.55 56.02
N CYS A 494 -28.81 78.07 56.30
CA CYS A 494 -28.21 78.18 57.63
C CYS A 494 -26.85 78.88 57.54
N SER A 495 -26.20 79.12 58.67
CA SER A 495 -24.87 79.71 58.69
C SER A 495 -23.80 78.68 58.28
N PRO A 496 -22.69 79.06 57.64
CA PRO A 496 -21.55 78.16 57.36
C PRO A 496 -21.02 77.49 58.64
N ALA A 497 -21.06 78.15 59.76
CA ALA A 497 -20.67 77.62 61.05
C ALA A 497 -21.58 76.43 61.48
N THR A 498 -22.87 76.48 61.19
CA THR A 498 -23.81 75.38 61.40
C THR A 498 -23.45 74.15 60.58
N VAL A 499 -23.14 74.37 59.28
CA VAL A 499 -22.64 73.25 58.42
C VAL A 499 -21.35 72.62 58.96
N TYR A 500 -20.41 73.40 59.40
CA TYR A 500 -19.20 72.95 60.03
C TYR A 500 -19.47 72.13 61.28
N SER A 501 -20.43 72.57 62.10
CA SER A 501 -20.85 71.86 63.32
C SER A 501 -21.42 70.47 62.97
N TYR A 502 -22.32 70.42 61.98
CA TYR A 502 -22.93 69.17 61.50
C TYR A 502 -21.88 68.22 60.93
N LYS A 503 -21.00 68.69 60.05
CA LYS A 503 -19.92 67.93 59.47
C LYS A 503 -19.00 67.35 60.57
N SER A 504 -18.62 68.20 61.53
CA SER A 504 -17.71 67.77 62.65
C SER A 504 -18.38 66.74 63.57
N ARG A 505 -19.68 66.87 63.86
CA ARG A 505 -20.44 65.94 64.69
C ARG A 505 -20.54 64.57 63.97
N LEU A 506 -20.92 64.55 62.70
CA LEU A 506 -21.13 63.33 61.98
C LEU A 506 -19.78 62.60 61.69
N LYS A 507 -18.72 63.38 61.44
CA LYS A 507 -17.38 62.79 61.32
C LYS A 507 -16.86 62.15 62.62
N ARG A 508 -17.31 62.60 63.79
CA ARG A 508 -16.98 62.01 65.09
C ARG A 508 -17.75 60.72 65.34
N ALA A 509 -18.97 60.68 64.88
CA ALA A 509 -19.85 59.50 65.03
C ALA A 509 -19.72 58.48 63.89
N ALA A 510 -18.81 58.71 62.95
CA ALA A 510 -18.58 57.80 61.84
C ALA A 510 -17.71 56.60 62.26
N ILE A 511 -18.08 55.38 61.87
CA ILE A 511 -17.34 54.14 62.05
C ILE A 511 -16.06 54.13 61.22
N CYS A 512 -16.00 54.93 60.14
CA CYS A 512 -14.85 55.02 59.25
C CYS A 512 -13.91 56.19 59.64
N PRO A 513 -12.65 56.23 59.12
CA PRO A 513 -11.72 57.32 59.35
C PRO A 513 -12.35 58.70 58.99
N LYS A 514 -12.16 59.69 59.81
CA LYS A 514 -12.79 61.05 59.67
C LYS A 514 -12.54 61.71 58.34
N ASN A 515 -11.38 61.49 57.72
CA ASN A 515 -10.97 61.98 56.43
C ASN A 515 -11.65 61.27 55.25
N GLU A 516 -12.17 60.08 55.46
CA GLU A 516 -12.82 59.27 54.42
C GLU A 516 -14.35 59.40 54.42
N PHE A 517 -14.96 59.92 55.47
CA PHE A 517 -16.42 59.95 55.65
C PHE A 517 -17.13 60.66 54.50
N GLU A 518 -16.70 61.87 54.16
CA GLU A 518 -17.33 62.61 53.04
C GLU A 518 -17.13 61.91 51.67
N LEU A 519 -15.96 61.30 51.50
CA LEU A 519 -15.70 60.50 50.28
C LEU A 519 -16.58 59.25 50.20
N LYS A 520 -16.85 58.60 51.32
CA LYS A 520 -17.76 57.45 51.34
C LYS A 520 -19.20 57.89 51.09
N ILE A 521 -19.63 59.01 51.71
CA ILE A 521 -20.95 59.59 51.45
C ILE A 521 -21.11 59.93 49.95
N SER A 522 -20.09 60.54 49.30
CA SER A 522 -20.18 60.89 47.89
C SER A 522 -20.26 59.67 46.94
N LYS A 523 -19.92 58.49 47.44
CA LYS A 523 -19.98 57.24 46.65
C LYS A 523 -21.19 56.35 46.94
N LEU A 524 -22.00 56.69 48.01
CA LEU A 524 -23.22 55.95 48.30
C LEU A 524 -24.19 55.94 47.12
#